data_f198fa2cc68691f842c58cecb56e0f39
#
_entry.id   f198fa2cc68691f842c58cecb56e0f39
#
_cell.length_a   1.000
_cell.length_b   1.000
_cell.length_c   1.000
_cell.angle_alpha   90.00
_cell.angle_beta   90.00
_cell.angle_gamma   90.00
#
_symmetry.space_group_name_H-M   'P 1'
#
loop_
_entity.id
_entity.type
_entity.pdbx_description
1 polymer ?
#
loop_
_entity_poly.entity_id
_entity_poly.type
_entity_poly.pdbx_seq_one_letter_code
_entity_poly.pdbx_strand_id
1 'polypeptide(L)'
;MKKNLFLALCLIALSPLCLMAETIPANDSRVVFVGRTAVDGTSVSFDWTATYFRIAFSGQSLTMKASETKWDATPEMAATRHNYYNVWIDSPTSAEPHRIIEVAGNDTVIELVDPLYLKKSRRSVHEVIVQKRTEGEQGKTTIHEFTTNGKFFQAETLKERQLEFIGDSYTCGYGIDAPSRKD
;
A
#
# COMPACT_ATOMS: atom_id res chain seq x y z
N MET A 1 -25.66 12.76 -49.25
CA MET A 1 -25.78 13.18 -47.87
C MET A 1 -25.82 12.00 -46.84
N LYS A 2 -26.27 10.79 -47.17
CA LYS A 2 -26.39 9.67 -46.20
C LYS A 2 -25.03 8.98 -45.88
N LYS A 3 -24.01 9.01 -46.73
CA LYS A 3 -22.69 8.39 -46.49
C LYS A 3 -21.83 9.12 -45.42
N ASN A 4 -21.98 10.44 -45.35
CA ASN A 4 -21.16 11.25 -44.39
C ASN A 4 -21.70 11.19 -42.96
N LEU A 5 -23.01 10.87 -42.78
CA LEU A 5 -23.63 10.73 -41.48
C LEU A 5 -23.19 9.42 -40.80
N PHE A 6 -22.96 8.36 -41.60
CA PHE A 6 -22.49 7.07 -41.06
C PHE A 6 -21.03 7.13 -40.59
N LEU A 7 -20.19 7.92 -41.29
CA LEU A 7 -18.79 8.12 -40.89
C LEU A 7 -18.67 8.96 -39.62
N ALA A 8 -19.54 9.92 -39.40
CA ALA A 8 -19.56 10.73 -38.17
C ALA A 8 -20.05 9.90 -36.96
N LEU A 9 -20.99 8.97 -37.16
CA LEU A 9 -21.47 8.08 -36.08
C LEU A 9 -20.41 7.08 -35.65
N CYS A 10 -19.55 6.58 -36.56
CA CYS A 10 -18.45 5.67 -36.22
C CYS A 10 -17.30 6.37 -35.52
N LEU A 11 -17.08 7.67 -35.71
CA LEU A 11 -16.04 8.43 -35.01
C LEU A 11 -16.41 8.73 -33.54
N ILE A 12 -17.69 8.81 -33.21
CA ILE A 12 -18.15 9.03 -31.84
C ILE A 12 -18.02 7.75 -31.00
N ALA A 13 -18.07 6.57 -31.63
CA ALA A 13 -17.94 5.28 -30.93
C ALA A 13 -16.48 4.92 -30.53
N LEU A 14 -15.48 5.67 -31.02
CA LEU A 14 -14.06 5.48 -30.71
C LEU A 14 -13.51 6.52 -29.72
N SER A 15 -14.36 7.15 -28.93
CA SER A 15 -13.86 7.94 -27.79
C SER A 15 -13.11 6.97 -26.87
N PRO A 16 -11.79 7.09 -26.68
CA PRO A 16 -11.13 6.26 -25.65
C PRO A 16 -11.85 6.57 -24.34
N LEU A 17 -12.42 5.54 -23.70
CA LEU A 17 -12.77 5.64 -22.30
C LEU A 17 -11.46 5.99 -21.57
N CYS A 18 -11.24 7.27 -21.34
CA CYS A 18 -10.15 7.73 -20.50
C CYS A 18 -10.49 7.16 -19.11
N LEU A 19 -9.87 6.03 -18.74
CA LEU A 19 -9.90 5.55 -17.37
C LEU A 19 -9.25 6.66 -16.54
N MET A 20 -10.09 7.47 -15.91
CA MET A 20 -9.63 8.51 -14.99
C MET A 20 -9.01 7.80 -13.79
N ALA A 21 -7.78 8.17 -13.46
CA ALA A 21 -7.16 7.72 -12.22
C ALA A 21 -8.05 8.13 -11.02
N GLU A 22 -8.26 7.21 -10.10
CA GLU A 22 -8.94 7.50 -8.84
C GLU A 22 -7.90 7.66 -7.73
N THR A 23 -8.03 8.74 -6.95
CA THR A 23 -7.23 8.97 -5.75
C THR A 23 -8.16 9.04 -4.55
N ILE A 24 -7.80 8.35 -3.48
CA ILE A 24 -8.53 8.34 -2.21
C ILE A 24 -7.57 8.69 -1.06
N PRO A 25 -8.05 9.37 -0.01
CA PRO A 25 -7.25 9.61 1.18
C PRO A 25 -6.97 8.32 1.95
N ALA A 26 -5.94 8.32 2.79
CA ALA A 26 -5.58 7.13 3.55
C ALA A 26 -6.68 6.64 4.48
N ASN A 27 -7.50 7.54 5.04
CA ASN A 27 -8.61 7.22 5.93
C ASN A 27 -9.94 6.91 5.22
N ASP A 28 -9.92 6.69 3.89
CA ASP A 28 -11.12 6.27 3.15
C ASP A 28 -11.65 4.94 3.73
N SER A 29 -12.96 4.84 3.92
CA SER A 29 -13.61 3.67 4.53
C SER A 29 -13.42 2.36 3.77
N ARG A 30 -13.01 2.41 2.50
CA ARG A 30 -12.70 1.23 1.68
C ARG A 30 -11.33 0.62 2.01
N VAL A 31 -10.45 1.36 2.71
CA VAL A 31 -9.17 0.88 3.21
C VAL A 31 -9.33 0.34 4.62
N VAL A 32 -8.87 -0.88 4.88
CA VAL A 32 -8.98 -1.52 6.18
C VAL A 32 -7.60 -1.57 6.84
N PHE A 33 -7.41 -0.79 7.89
CA PHE A 33 -6.21 -0.83 8.73
C PHE A 33 -6.38 -1.80 9.89
N VAL A 34 -5.29 -2.50 10.23
CA VAL A 34 -5.24 -3.46 11.34
C VAL A 34 -3.99 -3.21 12.17
N GLY A 35 -4.16 -3.03 13.46
CA GLY A 35 -3.12 -2.66 14.40
C GLY A 35 -3.37 -1.27 14.99
N ARG A 36 -2.35 -0.73 15.65
CA ARG A 36 -2.44 0.59 16.29
C ARG A 36 -2.13 1.70 15.29
N THR A 37 -3.13 2.47 14.96
CA THR A 37 -3.02 3.59 14.02
C THR A 37 -3.50 4.89 14.66
N ALA A 38 -2.99 6.01 14.17
CA ALA A 38 -3.48 7.36 14.50
C ALA A 38 -3.94 8.03 13.21
N VAL A 39 -5.10 8.68 13.27
CA VAL A 39 -5.67 9.44 12.14
C VAL A 39 -5.48 10.93 12.42
N ASP A 40 -4.91 11.64 11.45
CA ASP A 40 -4.78 13.09 11.48
C ASP A 40 -5.26 13.67 10.14
N GLY A 41 -6.39 14.37 10.19
CA GLY A 41 -7.08 14.81 8.98
C GLY A 41 -7.46 13.64 8.09
N THR A 42 -6.86 13.56 6.90
CA THR A 42 -7.07 12.48 5.93
C THR A 42 -5.95 11.43 5.93
N SER A 43 -4.90 11.65 6.70
CA SER A 43 -3.73 10.78 6.78
C SER A 43 -3.86 9.75 7.91
N VAL A 44 -3.22 8.58 7.72
CA VAL A 44 -3.14 7.53 8.73
C VAL A 44 -1.69 7.23 9.03
N SER A 45 -1.30 7.23 10.30
CA SER A 45 0.06 6.95 10.72
C SER A 45 0.15 5.78 11.70
N PHE A 46 1.29 5.09 11.66
CA PHE A 46 1.60 3.97 12.55
C PHE A 46 3.11 3.72 12.59
N ASP A 47 3.56 3.01 13.63
CA ASP A 47 4.96 2.67 13.84
C ASP A 47 5.18 1.20 14.27
N TRP A 48 4.16 0.53 14.78
CA TRP A 48 4.28 -0.85 15.29
C TRP A 48 4.50 -1.88 14.19
N THR A 49 5.43 -2.80 14.45
CA THR A 49 5.65 -4.00 13.62
C THR A 49 4.35 -4.77 13.43
N ALA A 50 4.20 -5.40 12.27
CA ALA A 50 3.03 -6.17 11.85
C ALA A 50 1.73 -5.37 11.70
N THR A 51 1.70 -4.06 11.96
CA THR A 51 0.58 -3.22 11.52
C THR A 51 0.45 -3.30 10.01
N TYR A 52 -0.75 -3.52 9.51
CA TYR A 52 -0.99 -3.67 8.08
C TYR A 52 -2.26 -2.96 7.63
N PHE A 53 -2.38 -2.78 6.33
CA PHE A 53 -3.62 -2.37 5.70
C PHE A 53 -3.96 -3.27 4.51
N ARG A 54 -5.26 -3.27 4.19
CA ARG A 54 -5.82 -3.95 3.03
C ARG A 54 -6.50 -2.91 2.15
N ILE A 55 -6.29 -3.04 0.84
CA ILE A 55 -6.87 -2.16 -0.16
C ILE A 55 -7.26 -2.97 -1.40
N ALA A 56 -8.47 -2.75 -1.91
CA ALA A 56 -8.98 -3.43 -3.09
C ALA A 56 -9.17 -2.43 -4.24
N PHE A 57 -8.70 -2.80 -5.43
CA PHE A 57 -8.72 -1.92 -6.58
C PHE A 57 -8.88 -2.68 -7.91
N SER A 58 -9.28 -1.97 -8.95
CA SER A 58 -9.13 -2.39 -10.34
C SER A 58 -8.06 -1.55 -11.04
N GLY A 59 -7.64 -1.99 -12.22
CA GLY A 59 -6.63 -1.29 -12.99
C GLY A 59 -5.29 -2.03 -12.99
N GLN A 60 -4.25 -1.35 -13.47
CA GLN A 60 -2.90 -1.91 -13.65
C GLN A 60 -1.82 -1.18 -12.86
N SER A 61 -2.22 -0.25 -11.99
CA SER A 61 -1.30 0.46 -11.10
C SER A 61 -1.97 0.75 -9.78
N LEU A 62 -1.21 0.66 -8.71
CA LEU A 62 -1.59 1.12 -7.38
C LEU A 62 -0.37 1.75 -6.75
N THR A 63 -0.49 3.02 -6.37
CA THR A 63 0.54 3.76 -5.66
C THR A 63 0.05 4.24 -4.32
N MET A 64 0.99 4.42 -3.41
CA MET A 64 0.80 4.99 -2.07
C MET A 64 1.69 6.21 -1.93
N LYS A 65 1.14 7.33 -1.50
CA LYS A 65 1.93 8.49 -1.08
C LYS A 65 2.12 8.46 0.42
N ALA A 66 3.37 8.43 0.86
CA ALA A 66 3.71 8.31 2.27
C ALA A 66 4.92 9.15 2.67
N SER A 67 5.01 9.43 3.96
CA SER A 67 6.13 10.11 4.61
C SER A 67 6.66 9.26 5.76
N GLU A 68 7.95 9.38 6.03
CA GLU A 68 8.62 8.75 7.15
C GLU A 68 9.06 9.82 8.17
N THR A 69 8.83 9.57 9.44
CA THR A 69 9.34 10.38 10.54
C THR A 69 10.22 9.51 11.41
N LYS A 70 11.50 9.86 11.52
CA LYS A 70 12.47 9.14 12.37
C LYS A 70 12.30 9.53 13.83
N TRP A 71 12.51 8.57 14.72
CA TRP A 71 12.62 8.82 16.16
C TRP A 71 14.08 9.01 16.52
N ASP A 72 14.44 10.10 17.19
CA ASP A 72 15.75 10.40 17.81
C ASP A 72 16.99 9.83 17.10
N ALA A 73 16.92 9.75 15.77
CA ALA A 73 17.99 9.15 14.97
C ALA A 73 19.14 10.13 14.80
N THR A 74 20.38 9.64 14.97
CA THR A 74 21.53 10.39 14.48
C THR A 74 21.45 10.55 12.96
N PRO A 75 22.17 11.53 12.36
CA PRO A 75 22.19 11.68 10.90
C PRO A 75 22.55 10.38 10.15
N GLU A 76 23.50 9.59 10.69
CA GLU A 76 23.91 8.31 10.10
C GLU A 76 22.78 7.27 10.18
N MET A 77 22.11 7.17 11.32
CA MET A 77 20.95 6.27 11.49
C MET A 77 19.78 6.67 10.60
N ALA A 78 19.52 7.98 10.48
CA ALA A 78 18.47 8.49 9.60
C ALA A 78 18.75 8.19 8.13
N ALA A 79 20.03 8.11 7.73
CA ALA A 79 20.44 7.82 6.37
C ALA A 79 20.37 6.33 6.00
N THR A 80 20.41 5.43 6.98
CA THR A 80 20.56 3.98 6.75
C THR A 80 19.39 3.13 7.24
N ARG A 81 18.56 3.67 8.13
CA ARG A 81 17.41 2.96 8.73
C ARG A 81 16.11 3.47 8.15
N HIS A 82 15.45 2.66 7.36
CA HIS A 82 14.15 2.98 6.76
C HIS A 82 13.10 1.96 7.13
N ASN A 83 11.83 2.34 6.95
CA ASN A 83 10.72 1.42 7.16
C ASN A 83 10.52 0.53 5.94
N TYR A 84 10.52 -0.78 6.15
CA TYR A 84 10.26 -1.78 5.12
C TYR A 84 8.92 -2.45 5.33
N TYR A 85 8.28 -2.83 4.22
CA TYR A 85 6.96 -3.45 4.19
C TYR A 85 6.93 -4.64 3.26
N ASN A 86 6.28 -5.70 3.72
CA ASN A 86 5.90 -6.82 2.88
C ASN A 86 4.61 -6.49 2.12
N VAL A 87 4.54 -6.84 0.85
CA VAL A 87 3.38 -6.62 -0.01
C VAL A 87 2.91 -7.95 -0.58
N TRP A 88 1.66 -8.31 -0.36
CA TRP A 88 0.98 -9.46 -0.97
C TRP A 88 -0.12 -8.96 -1.89
N ILE A 89 -0.26 -9.64 -3.04
CA ILE A 89 -1.27 -9.32 -4.06
C ILE A 89 -2.08 -10.59 -4.30
N ASP A 90 -3.37 -10.55 -4.06
CA ASP A 90 -4.31 -11.68 -4.28
C ASP A 90 -3.90 -12.99 -3.59
N SER A 91 -3.10 -12.91 -2.54
CA SER A 91 -2.54 -14.07 -1.84
C SER A 91 -2.55 -13.88 -0.32
N PRO A 92 -2.59 -14.98 0.45
CA PRO A 92 -2.53 -14.90 1.90
C PRO A 92 -1.14 -14.48 2.37
N THR A 93 -1.07 -13.85 3.54
CA THR A 93 0.19 -13.43 4.19
C THR A 93 1.07 -14.59 4.66
N SER A 94 0.55 -15.82 4.63
CA SER A 94 1.34 -17.04 4.86
C SER A 94 2.23 -17.44 3.69
N ALA A 95 2.00 -16.86 2.49
CA ALA A 95 2.87 -17.03 1.35
C ALA A 95 4.04 -16.04 1.40
N GLU A 96 5.08 -16.29 0.62
CA GLU A 96 6.14 -15.29 0.41
C GLU A 96 5.55 -14.00 -0.14
N PRO A 97 6.01 -12.82 0.32
CA PRO A 97 5.55 -11.55 -0.20
C PRO A 97 5.95 -11.40 -1.68
N HIS A 98 5.09 -10.80 -2.48
CA HIS A 98 5.37 -10.52 -3.88
C HIS A 98 6.51 -9.52 -4.05
N ARG A 99 6.63 -8.61 -3.10
CA ARG A 99 7.73 -7.66 -3.03
C ARG A 99 7.90 -7.10 -1.62
N ILE A 100 9.07 -6.55 -1.38
CA ILE A 100 9.37 -5.71 -0.21
C ILE A 100 9.52 -4.29 -0.74
N ILE A 101 8.87 -3.33 -0.09
CA ILE A 101 8.98 -1.91 -0.41
C ILE A 101 9.63 -1.17 0.75
N GLU A 102 10.27 -0.08 0.42
CA GLU A 102 10.86 0.86 1.36
C GLU A 102 10.02 2.14 1.39
N VAL A 103 9.81 2.67 2.60
CA VAL A 103 9.23 4.00 2.80
C VAL A 103 10.30 4.89 3.39
N ALA A 104 10.74 5.87 2.62
CA ALA A 104 11.78 6.82 3.00
C ALA A 104 11.43 8.23 2.55
N GLY A 105 11.83 9.23 3.34
CA GLY A 105 11.62 10.65 3.02
C GLY A 105 10.19 11.13 3.23
N ASN A 106 9.89 12.29 2.65
CA ASN A 106 8.59 12.95 2.80
C ASN A 106 7.84 12.94 1.46
N ASP A 107 6.52 12.74 1.53
CA ASP A 107 5.63 12.77 0.36
C ASP A 107 6.08 11.88 -0.80
N THR A 108 6.75 10.77 -0.49
CA THR A 108 7.25 9.83 -1.50
C THR A 108 6.10 9.01 -2.07
N VAL A 109 6.06 8.92 -3.40
CA VAL A 109 5.10 8.07 -4.11
C VAL A 109 5.75 6.70 -4.35
N ILE A 110 5.12 5.66 -3.83
CA ILE A 110 5.63 4.30 -3.82
C ILE A 110 4.68 3.42 -4.62
N GLU A 111 5.20 2.69 -5.59
CA GLU A 111 4.44 1.70 -6.34
C GLU A 111 4.25 0.44 -5.51
N LEU A 112 3.00 0.07 -5.22
CA LEU A 112 2.65 -1.10 -4.40
C LEU A 112 2.60 -2.40 -5.21
N VAL A 113 2.29 -2.33 -6.50
CA VAL A 113 2.11 -3.51 -7.36
C VAL A 113 2.98 -3.43 -8.61
N ASP A 114 3.49 -4.59 -9.04
CA ASP A 114 4.17 -4.72 -10.31
C ASP A 114 3.14 -4.81 -11.45
N PRO A 115 3.13 -3.87 -12.42
CA PRO A 115 2.23 -3.91 -13.56
C PRO A 115 2.34 -5.21 -14.38
N LEU A 116 3.50 -5.86 -14.39
CA LEU A 116 3.68 -7.15 -15.10
C LEU A 116 2.94 -8.29 -14.40
N TYR A 117 2.83 -8.25 -13.08
CA TYR A 117 2.01 -9.20 -12.33
C TYR A 117 0.54 -9.05 -12.70
N LEU A 118 0.03 -7.81 -12.67
CA LEU A 118 -1.38 -7.52 -12.96
C LEU A 118 -1.78 -7.89 -14.40
N LYS A 119 -0.90 -7.68 -15.37
CA LYS A 119 -1.14 -8.08 -16.78
C LYS A 119 -1.34 -9.57 -16.96
N LYS A 120 -0.76 -10.40 -16.10
CA LYS A 120 -0.89 -11.86 -16.13
C LYS A 120 -2.10 -12.37 -15.36
N SER A 121 -2.66 -11.55 -14.48
CA SER A 121 -3.83 -11.90 -13.69
C SER A 121 -5.09 -11.88 -14.54
N ARG A 122 -6.02 -12.81 -14.27
CA ARG A 122 -7.37 -12.83 -14.86
C ARG A 122 -8.40 -12.13 -14.00
N ARG A 123 -8.00 -11.58 -12.85
CA ARG A 123 -8.90 -10.87 -11.94
C ARG A 123 -9.18 -9.47 -12.46
N SER A 124 -10.40 -8.99 -12.29
CA SER A 124 -10.80 -7.62 -12.57
C SER A 124 -10.64 -6.70 -11.36
N VAL A 125 -10.65 -7.27 -10.16
CA VAL A 125 -10.40 -6.60 -8.88
C VAL A 125 -9.31 -7.34 -8.15
N HIS A 126 -8.33 -6.61 -7.68
CA HIS A 126 -7.17 -7.08 -6.92
C HIS A 126 -7.26 -6.62 -5.48
N GLU A 127 -6.79 -7.43 -4.54
CA GLU A 127 -6.58 -7.03 -3.16
C GLU A 127 -5.10 -7.05 -2.82
N VAL A 128 -4.63 -5.98 -2.22
CA VAL A 128 -3.26 -5.82 -1.73
C VAL A 128 -3.27 -5.73 -0.22
N ILE A 129 -2.36 -6.47 0.41
CA ILE A 129 -2.05 -6.37 1.83
C ILE A 129 -0.63 -5.82 1.95
N VAL A 130 -0.46 -4.76 2.73
CA VAL A 130 0.85 -4.14 3.01
C VAL A 130 1.06 -4.16 4.51
N GLN A 131 2.08 -4.86 4.97
CA GLN A 131 2.39 -5.05 6.39
C GLN A 131 3.76 -4.49 6.73
N LYS A 132 3.82 -3.71 7.81
CA LYS A 132 5.09 -3.21 8.34
C LYS A 132 5.95 -4.37 8.84
N ARG A 133 7.18 -4.43 8.33
CA ARG A 133 8.17 -5.47 8.60
C ARG A 133 9.15 -5.04 9.70
N THR A 134 9.55 -3.78 9.67
CA THR A 134 10.52 -3.20 10.58
C THR A 134 9.92 -2.82 11.93
N GLU A 135 10.77 -2.66 12.92
CA GLU A 135 10.44 -2.30 14.29
C GLU A 135 9.97 -0.85 14.40
N GLY A 136 9.27 -0.54 15.49
CA GLY A 136 8.75 0.80 15.77
C GLY A 136 9.85 1.85 15.91
N GLU A 137 11.03 1.48 16.41
CA GLU A 137 12.17 2.39 16.54
C GLU A 137 12.76 2.87 15.21
N GLN A 138 12.45 2.18 14.10
CA GLN A 138 12.85 2.63 12.76
C GLN A 138 12.11 3.89 12.32
N GLY A 139 11.05 4.25 13.03
CA GLY A 139 10.28 5.46 12.81
C GLY A 139 8.82 5.20 12.48
N LYS A 140 8.09 6.30 12.41
CA LYS A 140 6.66 6.35 12.08
C LYS A 140 6.49 6.52 10.58
N THR A 141 5.56 5.77 10.00
CA THR A 141 5.08 6.02 8.63
C THR A 141 3.74 6.73 8.69
N THR A 142 3.57 7.74 7.86
CA THR A 142 2.31 8.43 7.62
C THR A 142 1.90 8.24 6.18
N ILE A 143 0.78 7.59 5.95
CA ILE A 143 0.19 7.41 4.62
C ILE A 143 -0.78 8.56 4.38
N HIS A 144 -0.70 9.18 3.20
CA HIS A 144 -1.51 10.34 2.83
C HIS A 144 -2.66 9.96 1.90
N GLU A 145 -2.35 9.22 0.85
CA GLU A 145 -3.32 8.87 -0.18
C GLU A 145 -2.90 7.63 -0.97
N PHE A 146 -3.88 7.04 -1.66
CA PHE A 146 -3.69 5.97 -2.63
C PHE A 146 -4.22 6.39 -3.99
N THR A 147 -3.54 5.98 -5.06
CA THR A 147 -3.95 6.27 -6.45
C THR A 147 -3.89 5.01 -7.29
N THR A 148 -4.94 4.78 -8.10
CA THR A 148 -4.99 3.73 -9.12
C THR A 148 -5.41 4.31 -10.46
N ASN A 149 -5.01 3.68 -11.57
CA ASN A 149 -5.56 4.00 -12.90
C ASN A 149 -6.90 3.31 -13.18
N GLY A 150 -7.53 2.72 -12.18
CA GLY A 150 -8.85 2.14 -12.21
C GLY A 150 -9.76 2.71 -11.12
N LYS A 151 -10.38 1.83 -10.31
CA LYS A 151 -11.30 2.19 -9.23
C LYS A 151 -10.94 1.47 -7.94
N PHE A 152 -11.25 2.09 -6.81
CA PHE A 152 -11.19 1.44 -5.50
C PHE A 152 -12.50 0.76 -5.14
N PHE A 153 -12.38 -0.34 -4.43
CA PHE A 153 -13.48 -1.14 -3.91
C PHE A 153 -13.31 -1.33 -2.40
N GLN A 154 -14.36 -1.79 -1.73
CA GLN A 154 -14.27 -2.18 -0.34
C GLN A 154 -13.30 -3.35 -0.19
N ALA A 155 -12.24 -3.17 0.60
CA ALA A 155 -11.35 -4.27 0.97
C ALA A 155 -12.07 -5.28 1.89
N GLU A 156 -11.59 -6.52 1.94
CA GLU A 156 -12.13 -7.53 2.83
C GLU A 156 -12.08 -7.04 4.28
N THR A 157 -13.22 -7.10 4.95
CA THR A 157 -13.34 -6.68 6.36
C THR A 157 -12.66 -7.70 7.30
N LEU A 158 -12.34 -7.26 8.50
CA LEU A 158 -11.78 -8.11 9.52
C LEU A 158 -12.74 -9.24 9.89
N LYS A 159 -12.17 -10.40 10.22
CA LYS A 159 -12.92 -11.50 10.82
C LYS A 159 -13.36 -11.10 12.23
N GLU A 160 -14.47 -11.68 12.72
CA GLU A 160 -14.99 -11.43 14.07
C GLU A 160 -13.95 -11.73 15.15
N ARG A 161 -13.17 -12.81 14.96
CA ARG A 161 -12.13 -13.21 15.89
C ARG A 161 -10.82 -12.56 15.54
N GLN A 162 -10.31 -11.76 16.48
CA GLN A 162 -9.02 -11.08 16.36
C GLN A 162 -8.12 -11.51 17.51
N LEU A 163 -6.81 -11.54 17.26
CA LEU A 163 -5.78 -11.84 18.24
C LEU A 163 -4.81 -10.67 18.30
N GLU A 164 -4.49 -10.23 19.50
CA GLU A 164 -3.41 -9.27 19.75
C GLU A 164 -2.30 -10.00 20.50
N PHE A 165 -1.06 -9.84 20.00
CA PHE A 165 0.13 -10.39 20.65
C PHE A 165 0.85 -9.24 21.36
N ILE A 166 0.96 -9.36 22.69
CA ILE A 166 1.68 -8.39 23.52
C ILE A 166 2.95 -9.08 23.99
N GLY A 167 4.10 -8.48 23.67
CA GLY A 167 5.39 -9.05 24.02
C GLY A 167 6.51 -8.02 23.85
N ASP A 168 7.72 -8.52 23.85
CA ASP A 168 8.96 -7.74 23.74
C ASP A 168 9.61 -7.87 22.34
N SER A 169 10.90 -7.57 22.27
CA SER A 169 11.71 -7.64 21.05
C SER A 169 11.70 -9.03 20.39
N TYR A 170 11.59 -10.10 21.14
CA TYR A 170 11.49 -11.46 20.58
C TYR A 170 10.14 -11.68 19.88
N THR A 171 9.07 -11.16 20.44
CA THR A 171 7.72 -11.30 19.88
C THR A 171 7.58 -10.56 18.55
N CYS A 172 8.22 -9.40 18.39
CA CYS A 172 8.20 -8.65 17.13
C CYS A 172 9.26 -9.10 16.12
N GLY A 173 10.15 -10.04 16.49
CA GLY A 173 11.24 -10.49 15.62
C GLY A 173 12.34 -9.45 15.45
N TYR A 174 12.63 -8.68 16.50
CA TYR A 174 13.62 -7.62 16.49
C TYR A 174 14.98 -8.08 15.92
N GLY A 175 15.46 -7.36 14.93
CA GLY A 175 16.74 -7.64 14.27
C GLY A 175 16.76 -8.88 13.38
N ILE A 176 15.62 -9.49 13.07
CA ILE A 176 15.58 -10.73 12.26
C ILE A 176 16.12 -10.52 10.84
N ASP A 177 16.03 -9.29 10.33
CA ASP A 177 16.51 -8.91 9.00
C ASP A 177 17.89 -8.24 9.04
N ALA A 178 18.45 -8.03 10.22
CA ALA A 178 19.74 -7.38 10.35
C ALA A 178 20.86 -8.30 9.82
N PRO A 179 21.75 -7.80 8.96
CA PRO A 179 22.87 -8.59 8.41
C PRO A 179 23.93 -8.92 9.47
N SER A 180 23.93 -8.20 10.58
CA SER A 180 24.83 -8.47 11.72
C SER A 180 24.22 -8.02 13.05
N ARG A 181 24.82 -8.48 14.16
CA ARG A 181 24.44 -8.06 15.53
C ARG A 181 24.69 -6.58 15.82
N LYS A 182 25.38 -5.88 14.94
CA LYS A 182 25.76 -4.46 15.10
C LYS A 182 24.89 -3.52 14.28
N ASP A 183 24.00 -4.07 13.47
CA ASP A 183 23.06 -3.35 12.63
C ASP A 183 21.66 -3.43 13.29
#